data_3d7c869da75e2a2c70dc8a34dba2c9a8
#
_entry.id   3d7c869da75e2a2c70dc8a34dba2c9a8
#
_cell.length_a   1.000
_cell.length_b   1.000
_cell.length_c   1.000
_cell.angle_alpha   90.00
_cell.angle_beta   90.00
_cell.angle_gamma   90.00
#
_symmetry.space_group_name_H-M   'P 1'
#
loop_
_entity.id
_entity.type
_entity.pdbx_description
1 polymer ?
#
loop_
_entity_poly.entity_id
_entity_poly.type
_entity_poly.pdbx_seq_one_letter_code
_entity_poly.pdbx_strand_id
1 'polypeptide(L)'
;MSEATSVGQIGLDLVVNKKDFNKQMSGIQSLATKVGKKLAAAFAVKKLVDFSEKCIELGSDLSEVQNVVDVTFPAMSKQVDKFAHNAATAFGLSETMAKRYTGTFGAMAKAFGFSEKQAYDMSTTLTGLAGDVASFYNISQDEAYTKLKSVFT
;
A
#
# COMPACT_ATOMS: atom_id res chain seq x y z
N MET A 1 -12.29 -8.98 38.50
CA MET A 1 -11.14 -9.91 38.30
C MET A 1 -11.09 -10.49 36.89
N SER A 2 -12.20 -10.85 36.28
CA SER A 2 -12.25 -11.31 34.90
C SER A 2 -11.86 -10.23 33.86
N GLU A 3 -12.16 -8.97 34.11
CA GLU A 3 -11.79 -7.85 33.23
C GLU A 3 -10.28 -7.61 33.16
N ALA A 4 -9.56 -7.75 34.29
CA ALA A 4 -8.11 -7.58 34.32
C ALA A 4 -7.38 -8.68 33.53
N THR A 5 -7.90 -9.89 33.51
CA THR A 5 -7.35 -11.02 32.75
C THR A 5 -7.58 -10.83 31.24
N SER A 6 -8.74 -10.30 30.87
CA SER A 6 -9.10 -9.97 29.49
C SER A 6 -8.19 -8.87 28.92
N VAL A 7 -7.95 -7.80 29.67
CA VAL A 7 -7.05 -6.70 29.27
C VAL A 7 -5.60 -7.20 29.15
N GLY A 8 -5.14 -8.09 30.00
CA GLY A 8 -3.80 -8.68 29.91
C GLY A 8 -3.63 -9.56 28.65
N GLN A 9 -4.68 -10.30 28.28
CA GLN A 9 -4.67 -11.14 27.08
C GLN A 9 -4.66 -10.30 25.80
N ILE A 10 -5.47 -9.26 25.72
CA ILE A 10 -5.47 -8.29 24.59
C ILE A 10 -4.10 -7.59 24.50
N GLY A 11 -3.49 -7.23 25.60
CA GLY A 11 -2.16 -6.63 25.64
C GLY A 11 -1.06 -7.53 25.10
N LEU A 12 -1.11 -8.84 25.40
CA LEU A 12 -0.19 -9.85 24.87
C LEU A 12 -0.34 -10.04 23.36
N ASP A 13 -1.56 -10.12 22.84
CA ASP A 13 -1.84 -10.26 21.42
C ASP A 13 -1.38 -9.01 20.65
N LEU A 14 -1.60 -7.83 21.18
CA LEU A 14 -1.10 -6.56 20.64
C LEU A 14 0.42 -6.51 20.56
N VAL A 15 1.14 -7.01 21.56
CA VAL A 15 2.61 -7.04 21.59
C VAL A 15 3.17 -8.00 20.53
N VAL A 16 2.58 -9.18 20.35
CA VAL A 16 2.97 -10.16 19.33
C VAL A 16 2.74 -9.57 17.93
N ASN A 17 1.58 -9.01 17.67
CA ASN A 17 1.25 -8.36 16.39
C ASN A 17 2.15 -7.15 16.10
N LYS A 18 2.47 -6.36 17.12
CA LYS A 18 3.38 -5.22 17.00
C LYS A 18 4.80 -5.63 16.59
N LYS A 19 5.27 -6.77 17.04
CA LYS A 19 6.60 -7.31 16.68
C LYS A 19 6.62 -7.71 15.21
N ASP A 20 5.60 -8.41 14.74
CA ASP A 20 5.47 -8.80 13.34
C ASP A 20 5.25 -7.58 12.43
N PHE A 21 4.46 -6.61 12.87
CA PHE A 21 4.29 -5.34 12.20
C PHE A 21 5.62 -4.58 12.07
N ASN A 22 6.39 -4.44 13.14
CA ASN A 22 7.68 -3.76 13.11
C ASN A 22 8.68 -4.47 12.19
N LYS A 23 8.65 -5.81 12.13
CA LYS A 23 9.47 -6.61 11.22
C LYS A 23 9.08 -6.37 9.75
N GLN A 24 7.78 -6.32 9.45
CA GLN A 24 7.27 -5.99 8.11
C GLN A 24 7.61 -4.54 7.73
N MET A 25 7.43 -3.58 8.64
CA MET A 25 7.78 -2.17 8.43
C MET A 25 9.29 -1.97 8.22
N SER A 26 10.14 -2.70 8.94
CA SER A 26 11.59 -2.62 8.71
C SER A 26 11.98 -3.17 7.34
N GLY A 27 11.29 -4.20 6.85
CA GLY A 27 11.44 -4.71 5.49
C GLY A 27 11.05 -3.68 4.43
N ILE A 28 9.94 -2.97 4.65
CA ILE A 28 9.47 -1.89 3.77
C ILE A 28 10.40 -0.68 3.83
N GLN A 29 10.88 -0.29 4.99
CA GLN A 29 11.86 0.78 5.15
C GLN A 29 13.19 0.44 4.43
N SER A 30 13.62 -0.80 4.49
CA SER A 30 14.79 -1.28 3.76
C SER A 30 14.58 -1.22 2.23
N LEU A 31 13.39 -1.63 1.76
CA LEU A 31 12.97 -1.50 0.37
C LEU A 31 12.88 -0.04 -0.05
N ALA A 32 12.24 0.81 0.75
CA ALA A 32 12.11 2.25 0.51
C ALA A 32 13.48 2.94 0.46
N THR A 33 14.43 2.55 1.32
CA THR A 33 15.80 3.09 1.30
C THR A 33 16.55 2.68 0.03
N LYS A 34 16.45 1.41 -0.38
CA LYS A 34 17.05 0.93 -1.64
C LYS A 34 16.45 1.61 -2.86
N VAL A 35 15.14 1.79 -2.85
CA VAL A 35 14.37 2.46 -3.88
C VAL A 35 14.65 3.96 -3.87
N GLY A 36 14.68 4.61 -2.72
CA GLY A 36 15.01 6.02 -2.57
C GLY A 36 16.41 6.39 -3.09
N LYS A 37 17.41 5.50 -2.92
CA LYS A 37 18.75 5.68 -3.50
C LYS A 37 18.74 5.59 -5.03
N LYS A 38 17.97 4.68 -5.60
CA LYS A 38 17.78 4.59 -7.07
C LYS A 38 16.99 5.77 -7.62
N LEU A 39 16.05 6.31 -6.84
CA LEU A 39 15.26 7.49 -7.15
C LEU A 39 16.08 8.77 -7.22
N ALA A 40 16.89 9.03 -6.21
CA ALA A 40 17.75 10.18 -6.16
C ALA A 40 18.71 10.22 -7.37
N ALA A 41 19.03 9.03 -7.92
CA ALA A 41 19.88 8.90 -9.10
C ALA A 41 19.14 9.03 -10.45
N ALA A 42 17.80 8.75 -10.50
CA ALA A 42 17.07 8.59 -11.76
C ALA A 42 16.03 9.68 -12.05
N PHE A 43 15.46 10.36 -11.04
CA PHE A 43 14.37 11.31 -11.21
C PHE A 43 14.44 12.49 -10.25
N ALA A 44 14.14 13.71 -10.75
CA ALA A 44 13.85 14.84 -9.87
C ALA A 44 12.62 14.48 -8.99
N VAL A 45 12.77 14.53 -7.67
CA VAL A 45 11.75 14.21 -6.67
C VAL A 45 10.40 14.89 -6.96
N LYS A 46 10.42 16.09 -7.53
CA LYS A 46 9.27 16.87 -7.93
C LYS A 46 8.37 16.15 -8.96
N LYS A 47 8.94 15.46 -9.96
CA LYS A 47 8.14 14.73 -10.98
C LYS A 47 7.43 13.52 -10.40
N LEU A 48 7.96 12.94 -9.34
CA LEU A 48 7.35 11.81 -8.66
C LEU A 48 6.16 12.23 -7.79
N VAL A 49 6.31 13.36 -7.08
CA VAL A 49 5.23 13.96 -6.29
C VAL A 49 4.10 14.39 -7.22
N ASP A 50 4.39 15.09 -8.31
CA ASP A 50 3.40 15.51 -9.31
C ASP A 50 2.66 14.32 -9.93
N PHE A 51 3.36 13.22 -10.18
CA PHE A 51 2.76 12.00 -10.71
C PHE A 51 1.89 11.29 -9.66
N SER A 52 2.36 11.23 -8.42
CA SER A 52 1.62 10.68 -7.29
C SER A 52 0.34 11.48 -7.01
N GLU A 53 0.41 12.81 -7.03
CA GLU A 53 -0.74 13.70 -6.86
C GLU A 53 -1.77 13.53 -7.97
N LYS A 54 -1.32 13.45 -9.23
CA LYS A 54 -2.21 13.17 -10.38
C LYS A 54 -2.89 11.81 -10.27
N CYS A 55 -2.20 10.77 -9.80
CA CYS A 55 -2.81 9.47 -9.55
C CYS A 55 -3.85 9.51 -8.42
N ILE A 56 -3.67 10.38 -7.43
CA ILE A 56 -4.63 10.56 -6.33
C ILE A 56 -5.84 11.38 -6.79
N GLU A 57 -5.66 12.42 -7.58
CA GLU A 57 -6.75 13.21 -8.17
C GLU A 57 -7.62 12.36 -9.12
N LEU A 58 -6.99 11.54 -9.95
CA LEU A 58 -7.67 10.62 -10.86
C LEU A 58 -8.40 9.47 -10.14
N GLY A 59 -8.07 9.19 -8.88
CA GLY A 59 -8.57 8.06 -8.12
C GLY A 59 -9.88 8.30 -7.36
N SER A 60 -10.61 9.37 -7.62
CA SER A 60 -11.85 9.67 -6.88
C SER A 60 -13.09 8.94 -7.40
N ASP A 61 -13.09 8.50 -8.64
CA ASP A 61 -14.20 7.77 -9.29
C ASP A 61 -13.76 6.35 -9.71
N LEU A 62 -14.69 5.41 -9.71
CA LEU A 62 -14.42 4.00 -10.02
C LEU A 62 -13.86 3.81 -11.44
N SER A 63 -14.34 4.56 -12.41
CA SER A 63 -13.84 4.50 -13.79
C SER A 63 -12.42 5.07 -13.92
N GLU A 64 -12.11 6.10 -13.16
CA GLU A 64 -10.78 6.71 -13.11
C GLU A 64 -9.78 5.80 -12.42
N VAL A 65 -10.21 5.13 -11.35
CA VAL A 65 -9.39 4.13 -10.65
C VAL A 65 -9.03 2.96 -11.56
N GLN A 66 -9.98 2.48 -12.38
CA GLN A 66 -9.70 1.41 -13.35
C GLN A 66 -8.72 1.89 -14.44
N ASN A 67 -8.88 3.10 -14.93
CA ASN A 67 -7.93 3.68 -15.90
C ASN A 67 -6.50 3.75 -15.35
N VAL A 68 -6.34 4.13 -14.09
CA VAL A 68 -5.01 4.12 -13.43
C VAL A 68 -4.43 2.71 -13.40
N VAL A 69 -5.23 1.70 -13.08
CA VAL A 69 -4.81 0.29 -13.09
C VAL A 69 -4.40 -0.14 -14.49
N ASP A 70 -5.21 0.14 -15.50
CA ASP A 70 -4.97 -0.29 -16.88
C ASP A 70 -3.72 0.37 -17.49
N VAL A 71 -3.49 1.64 -17.18
CA VAL A 71 -2.29 2.38 -17.62
C VAL A 71 -1.04 1.90 -16.87
N THR A 72 -1.17 1.63 -15.58
CA THR A 72 -0.04 1.20 -14.74
C THR A 72 0.33 -0.25 -15.02
N PHE A 73 -0.65 -1.11 -15.22
CA PHE A 73 -0.51 -2.55 -15.37
C PHE A 73 -1.17 -3.07 -16.66
N PRO A 74 -0.72 -2.64 -17.85
CA PRO A 74 -1.36 -3.01 -19.11
C PRO A 74 -1.44 -4.52 -19.35
N ALA A 75 -0.44 -5.28 -18.91
CA ALA A 75 -0.42 -6.74 -19.04
C ALA A 75 -1.01 -7.47 -17.82
N MET A 76 -1.14 -6.77 -16.68
CA MET A 76 -1.52 -7.38 -15.39
C MET A 76 -2.78 -6.76 -14.77
N SER A 77 -3.56 -5.96 -15.50
CA SER A 77 -4.78 -5.31 -14.97
C SER A 77 -5.79 -6.32 -14.42
N LYS A 78 -5.96 -7.47 -15.09
CA LYS A 78 -6.85 -8.55 -14.61
C LYS A 78 -6.38 -9.17 -13.29
N GLN A 79 -5.09 -9.23 -13.04
CA GLN A 79 -4.53 -9.71 -11.77
C GLN A 79 -4.80 -8.68 -10.66
N VAL A 80 -4.70 -7.39 -10.98
CA VAL A 80 -5.06 -6.31 -10.04
C VAL A 80 -6.57 -6.37 -9.73
N ASP A 81 -7.42 -6.58 -10.72
CA ASP A 81 -8.87 -6.72 -10.51
C ASP A 81 -9.18 -7.91 -9.60
N LYS A 82 -8.55 -9.05 -9.84
CA LYS A 82 -8.71 -10.24 -9.00
C LYS A 82 -8.20 -10.02 -7.57
N PHE A 83 -7.08 -9.36 -7.41
CA PHE A 83 -6.55 -8.98 -6.10
C PHE A 83 -7.52 -8.06 -5.37
N ALA A 84 -8.00 -7.01 -6.04
CA ALA A 84 -8.90 -6.02 -5.47
C ALA A 84 -10.26 -6.63 -5.07
N HIS A 85 -10.79 -7.54 -5.88
CA HIS A 85 -12.02 -8.27 -5.55
C HIS A 85 -11.89 -9.09 -4.26
N ASN A 86 -10.73 -9.69 -4.02
CA ASN A 86 -10.47 -10.47 -2.81
C ASN A 86 -10.05 -9.61 -1.60
N ALA A 87 -9.70 -8.35 -1.81
CA ALA A 87 -9.15 -7.48 -0.78
C ALA A 87 -10.13 -7.17 0.36
N ALA A 88 -11.43 -7.20 0.09
CA ALA A 88 -12.46 -7.01 1.11
C ALA A 88 -12.40 -8.09 2.18
N THR A 89 -12.26 -9.34 1.77
CA THR A 89 -12.19 -10.48 2.70
C THR A 89 -10.80 -10.62 3.33
N ALA A 90 -9.75 -10.35 2.57
CA ALA A 90 -8.37 -10.56 3.03
C ALA A 90 -7.86 -9.41 3.93
N PHE A 91 -8.21 -8.17 3.64
CA PHE A 91 -7.63 -6.98 4.26
C PHE A 91 -8.65 -5.93 4.71
N GLY A 92 -9.95 -6.18 4.55
CA GLY A 92 -11.01 -5.24 4.87
C GLY A 92 -11.04 -3.99 3.96
N LEU A 93 -10.43 -4.06 2.78
CA LEU A 93 -10.40 -2.97 1.81
C LEU A 93 -11.53 -3.13 0.79
N SER A 94 -12.25 -2.04 0.48
CA SER A 94 -13.16 -2.08 -0.67
C SER A 94 -12.38 -2.31 -1.97
N GLU A 95 -13.04 -2.86 -2.98
CA GLU A 95 -12.42 -3.08 -4.30
C GLU A 95 -11.86 -1.78 -4.89
N THR A 96 -12.59 -0.68 -4.77
CA THR A 96 -12.15 0.65 -5.22
C THR A 96 -10.89 1.12 -4.49
N MET A 97 -10.85 0.97 -3.17
CA MET A 97 -9.68 1.34 -2.38
C MET A 97 -8.47 0.46 -2.73
N ALA A 98 -8.67 -0.84 -2.87
CA ALA A 98 -7.61 -1.76 -3.24
C ALA A 98 -7.03 -1.44 -4.62
N LYS A 99 -7.87 -1.15 -5.61
CA LYS A 99 -7.44 -0.69 -6.95
C LYS A 99 -6.69 0.63 -6.89
N ARG A 100 -7.22 1.61 -6.15
CA ARG A 100 -6.60 2.93 -5.99
C ARG A 100 -5.21 2.83 -5.37
N TYR A 101 -5.07 2.08 -4.27
CA TYR A 101 -3.79 1.92 -3.58
C TYR A 101 -2.79 1.14 -4.43
N THR A 102 -3.22 0.03 -5.02
CA THR A 102 -2.39 -0.79 -5.91
C THR A 102 -1.95 0.00 -7.14
N GLY A 103 -2.85 0.75 -7.76
CA GLY A 103 -2.54 1.63 -8.90
C GLY A 103 -1.50 2.68 -8.53
N THR A 104 -1.66 3.36 -7.42
CA THR A 104 -0.73 4.41 -6.97
C THR A 104 0.65 3.84 -6.62
N PHE A 105 0.71 2.80 -5.79
CA PHE A 105 1.99 2.17 -5.44
C PHE A 105 2.67 1.55 -6.67
N GLY A 106 1.89 0.96 -7.58
CA GLY A 106 2.42 0.41 -8.82
C GLY A 106 2.98 1.46 -9.75
N ALA A 107 2.29 2.58 -9.89
CA ALA A 107 2.76 3.72 -10.67
C ALA A 107 4.07 4.28 -10.10
N MET A 108 4.16 4.41 -8.77
CA MET A 108 5.39 4.80 -8.09
C MET A 108 6.51 3.79 -8.37
N ALA A 109 6.26 2.50 -8.21
CA ALA A 109 7.25 1.46 -8.46
C ALA A 109 7.77 1.50 -9.92
N LYS A 110 6.88 1.67 -10.89
CA LYS A 110 7.27 1.80 -12.31
C LYS A 110 8.09 3.07 -12.57
N ALA A 111 7.74 4.19 -11.93
CA ALA A 111 8.53 5.42 -12.00
C ALA A 111 9.96 5.21 -11.46
N PHE A 112 10.15 4.25 -10.56
CA PHE A 112 11.44 3.83 -10.03
C PHE A 112 12.22 2.87 -10.94
N GLY A 113 11.65 2.49 -12.07
CA GLY A 113 12.26 1.58 -13.03
C GLY A 113 12.04 0.10 -12.72
N PHE A 114 11.09 -0.23 -11.84
CA PHE A 114 10.68 -1.63 -11.63
C PHE A 114 9.92 -2.15 -12.85
N SER A 115 10.09 -3.45 -13.15
CA SER A 115 9.25 -4.12 -14.13
C SER A 115 7.80 -4.15 -13.68
N GLU A 116 6.87 -4.36 -14.60
CA GLU A 116 5.44 -4.43 -14.28
C GLU A 116 5.13 -5.50 -13.23
N LYS A 117 5.77 -6.68 -13.35
CA LYS A 117 5.62 -7.74 -12.36
C LYS A 117 6.13 -7.33 -10.98
N GLN A 118 7.29 -6.72 -10.88
CA GLN A 118 7.85 -6.24 -9.63
C GLN A 118 6.99 -5.12 -9.03
N ALA A 119 6.46 -4.23 -9.87
CA ALA A 119 5.54 -3.18 -9.46
C ALA A 119 4.22 -3.77 -8.93
N TYR A 120 3.70 -4.82 -9.58
CA TYR A 120 2.52 -5.54 -9.11
C TYR A 120 2.77 -6.19 -7.74
N ASP A 121 3.84 -6.97 -7.61
CA ASP A 121 4.17 -7.68 -6.36
C ASP A 121 4.37 -6.69 -5.20
N MET A 122 5.06 -5.58 -5.44
CA MET A 122 5.29 -4.54 -4.45
C MET A 122 3.99 -3.81 -4.08
N SER A 123 3.21 -3.40 -5.07
CA SER A 123 1.99 -2.61 -4.84
C SER A 123 0.90 -3.40 -4.14
N THR A 124 0.70 -4.67 -4.48
CA THR A 124 -0.27 -5.54 -3.79
C THR A 124 0.14 -5.82 -2.35
N THR A 125 1.44 -6.02 -2.10
CA THR A 125 1.97 -6.19 -0.74
C THR A 125 1.73 -4.92 0.11
N LEU A 126 2.02 -3.74 -0.43
CA LEU A 126 1.81 -2.47 0.28
C LEU A 126 0.32 -2.17 0.50
N THR A 127 -0.52 -2.53 -0.47
CA THR A 127 -1.98 -2.38 -0.35
C THR A 127 -2.54 -3.27 0.74
N GLY A 128 -2.14 -4.54 0.78
CA GLY A 128 -2.52 -5.44 1.87
C GLY A 128 -2.05 -4.93 3.22
N LEU A 129 -0.81 -4.47 3.30
CA LEU A 129 -0.25 -3.88 4.52
C LEU A 129 -1.02 -2.63 4.98
N ALA A 130 -1.54 -1.80 4.07
CA ALA A 130 -2.39 -0.66 4.44
C ALA A 130 -3.66 -1.12 5.18
N GLY A 131 -4.29 -2.20 4.71
CA GLY A 131 -5.44 -2.81 5.39
C GLY A 131 -5.07 -3.35 6.78
N ASP A 132 -3.98 -4.07 6.88
CA ASP A 132 -3.49 -4.64 8.16
C ASP A 132 -3.13 -3.53 9.16
N VAL A 133 -2.46 -2.48 8.73
CA VAL A 133 -2.10 -1.31 9.55
C VAL A 133 -3.35 -0.59 10.05
N ALA A 134 -4.32 -0.37 9.16
CA ALA A 134 -5.58 0.27 9.53
C ALA A 134 -6.31 -0.52 10.62
N SER A 135 -6.40 -1.84 10.45
CA SER A 135 -7.02 -2.74 11.41
C SER A 135 -6.26 -2.78 12.75
N PHE A 136 -4.95 -2.91 12.68
CA PHE A 136 -4.09 -3.05 13.87
C PHE A 136 -4.08 -1.79 14.75
N TYR A 137 -3.99 -0.61 14.13
CA TYR A 137 -3.94 0.67 14.84
C TYR A 137 -5.31 1.32 15.03
N ASN A 138 -6.37 0.70 14.54
CA ASN A 138 -7.73 1.26 14.56
C ASN A 138 -7.79 2.68 13.97
N ILE A 139 -7.13 2.83 12.83
CA ILE A 139 -7.14 4.07 12.03
C ILE A 139 -7.86 3.83 10.70
N SER A 140 -8.18 4.89 9.98
CA SER A 140 -8.79 4.74 8.67
C SER A 140 -7.81 4.12 7.67
N GLN A 141 -8.35 3.43 6.67
CA GLN A 141 -7.55 2.82 5.60
C GLN A 141 -6.80 3.89 4.79
N ASP A 142 -7.41 5.04 4.55
CA ASP A 142 -6.76 6.16 3.87
C ASP A 142 -5.63 6.77 4.70
N GLU A 143 -5.76 6.82 6.00
CA GLU A 143 -4.68 7.25 6.89
C GLU A 143 -3.51 6.27 6.87
N ALA A 144 -3.78 4.97 6.97
CA ALA A 144 -2.77 3.94 6.87
C ALA A 144 -2.04 3.98 5.51
N TYR A 145 -2.80 4.10 4.42
CA TYR A 145 -2.27 4.26 3.08
C TYR A 145 -1.39 5.51 2.96
N THR A 146 -1.84 6.65 3.49
CA THR A 146 -1.09 7.90 3.44
C THR A 146 0.23 7.80 4.20
N LYS A 147 0.21 7.19 5.38
CA LYS A 147 1.43 6.94 6.18
C LYS A 147 2.42 6.03 5.42
N LEU A 148 1.94 4.96 4.80
CA LEU A 148 2.79 4.09 3.99
C LEU A 148 3.34 4.79 2.76
N LYS A 149 2.50 5.55 2.06
CA LYS A 149 2.92 6.34 0.89
C LYS A 149 4.01 7.34 1.25
N SER A 150 3.92 8.00 2.40
CA SER A 150 4.90 9.00 2.85
C SER A 150 6.30 8.44 3.07
N VAL A 151 6.43 7.12 3.23
CA VAL A 151 7.75 6.46 3.31
C VAL A 151 8.49 6.51 1.97
N PHE A 152 7.76 6.67 0.86
CA PHE A 152 8.29 6.69 -0.51
C PHE A 152 8.37 8.09 -1.12
N THR A 153 7.84 9.08 -0.45
CA THR A 153 7.82 10.48 -0.88
C THR A 153 8.56 11.38 0.09
#